data_7f0733988e5e3894695ec085fd69a9e2
#
_entry.id   7f0733988e5e3894695ec085fd69a9e2
#
_cell.length_a   1.000
_cell.length_b   1.000
_cell.length_c   1.000
_cell.angle_alpha   90.00
_cell.angle_beta   90.00
_cell.angle_gamma   90.00
#
_symmetry.space_group_name_H-M   'P 1'
#
loop_
_entity.id
_entity.type
_entity.pdbx_description
1 polymer ?
#
loop_
_entity_poly.entity_id
_entity_poly.type
_entity_poly.pdbx_seq_one_letter_code
_entity_poly.pdbx_strand_id
1 'polypeptide(L)'
;MTENLRGLPLQRIPHGWSAKDLPDLSGKKFLITGGTSGIGKEAARELARAGAEVTITARSIEKGERVRNELSIDRVDVLALDLADLQSVRKAAREVVADIDVLILNAGVMAVPFTKTADDFELQ
;
A
#
# COMPACT_ATOMS: atom_id res chain seq x y z
N MET A 1 -17.01 -20.18 18.74
CA MET A 1 -16.82 -18.95 17.94
C MET A 1 -15.56 -18.27 18.44
N THR A 2 -14.59 -18.06 17.59
CA THR A 2 -13.34 -17.38 17.97
C THR A 2 -13.56 -15.87 17.79
N GLU A 3 -13.45 -15.13 18.86
CA GLU A 3 -13.49 -13.65 18.83
C GLU A 3 -12.06 -13.11 18.78
N ASN A 4 -11.87 -11.99 18.11
CA ASN A 4 -10.61 -11.27 18.19
C ASN A 4 -10.52 -10.50 19.52
N LEU A 5 -9.37 -9.94 19.83
CA LEU A 5 -9.11 -9.19 21.07
C LEU A 5 -10.04 -7.99 21.30
N ARG A 6 -10.89 -7.63 20.35
CA ARG A 6 -11.88 -6.53 20.45
C ARG A 6 -13.33 -7.03 20.49
N GLY A 7 -13.55 -8.33 20.66
CA GLY A 7 -14.87 -8.93 20.70
C GLY A 7 -15.61 -8.97 19.35
N LEU A 8 -14.93 -8.68 18.24
CA LEU A 8 -15.51 -8.80 16.92
C LEU A 8 -15.37 -10.23 16.40
N PRO A 9 -16.39 -10.79 15.73
CA PRO A 9 -16.29 -12.11 15.16
C PRO A 9 -15.18 -12.15 14.10
N LEU A 10 -14.30 -13.16 14.19
CA LEU A 10 -13.31 -13.39 13.15
C LEU A 10 -14.01 -13.86 11.88
N GLN A 11 -13.90 -13.10 10.80
CA GLN A 11 -14.32 -13.55 9.50
C GLN A 11 -13.43 -14.72 9.06
N ARG A 12 -14.02 -15.86 8.80
CA ARG A 12 -13.31 -16.98 8.17
C ARG A 12 -13.14 -16.66 6.70
N ILE A 13 -11.88 -16.64 6.26
CA ILE A 13 -11.58 -16.63 4.83
C ILE A 13 -12.00 -17.99 4.28
N PRO A 14 -12.89 -18.05 3.27
CA PRO A 14 -13.29 -19.31 2.66
C PRO A 14 -12.06 -20.08 2.15
N HIS A 15 -12.08 -21.40 2.29
CA HIS A 15 -11.02 -22.23 1.74
C HIS A 15 -10.98 -22.07 0.21
N GLY A 16 -9.81 -21.76 -0.34
CA GLY A 16 -9.65 -21.55 -1.77
C GLY A 16 -9.89 -20.11 -2.24
N TRP A 17 -10.00 -19.14 -1.32
CA TRP A 17 -10.10 -17.72 -1.69
C TRP A 17 -8.89 -17.27 -2.52
N SER A 18 -9.14 -16.47 -3.53
CA SER A 18 -8.13 -15.87 -4.40
C SER A 18 -8.52 -14.44 -4.78
N ALA A 19 -7.63 -13.71 -5.44
CA ALA A 19 -7.93 -12.37 -5.94
C ALA A 19 -9.11 -12.30 -6.92
N LYS A 20 -9.49 -13.43 -7.53
CA LYS A 20 -10.69 -13.52 -8.39
C LYS A 20 -12.00 -13.37 -7.62
N ASP A 21 -11.95 -13.57 -6.31
CA ASP A 21 -13.09 -13.45 -5.40
C ASP A 21 -13.26 -12.03 -4.85
N LEU A 22 -12.40 -11.09 -5.26
CA LEU A 22 -12.57 -9.67 -4.95
C LEU A 22 -13.90 -9.18 -5.52
N PRO A 23 -14.68 -8.40 -4.73
CA PRO A 23 -15.87 -7.75 -5.26
C PRO A 23 -15.51 -6.66 -6.27
N ASP A 24 -16.49 -6.08 -6.93
CA ASP A 24 -16.29 -4.84 -7.68
C ASP A 24 -15.91 -3.72 -6.71
N LEU A 25 -14.73 -3.15 -6.93
CA LEU A 25 -14.16 -2.07 -6.13
C LEU A 25 -14.22 -0.71 -6.83
N SER A 26 -15.04 -0.59 -7.86
CA SER A 26 -15.21 0.68 -8.59
C SER A 26 -15.57 1.83 -7.64
N GLY A 27 -14.87 2.94 -7.77
CA GLY A 27 -15.02 4.12 -6.91
C GLY A 27 -14.38 4.02 -5.52
N LYS A 28 -13.77 2.89 -5.17
CA LYS A 28 -13.02 2.74 -3.92
C LYS A 28 -11.59 3.20 -4.09
N LYS A 29 -11.08 3.94 -3.11
CA LYS A 29 -9.74 4.53 -3.11
C LYS A 29 -8.83 3.86 -2.09
N PHE A 30 -7.75 3.30 -2.59
CA PHE A 30 -6.74 2.60 -1.81
C PHE A 30 -5.41 3.36 -1.82
N LEU A 31 -4.78 3.46 -0.67
CA LEU A 31 -3.38 3.91 -0.56
C LEU A 31 -2.54 2.75 -0.01
N ILE A 32 -1.50 2.36 -0.75
CA ILE A 32 -0.62 1.25 -0.38
C ILE A 32 0.80 1.77 -0.18
N THR A 33 1.34 1.66 1.02
CA THR A 33 2.76 1.95 1.24
C THR A 33 3.63 0.79 0.77
N GLY A 34 4.74 1.10 0.06
CA GLY A 34 5.65 0.08 -0.48
C GLY A 34 5.08 -0.71 -1.66
N GLY A 35 4.37 -0.03 -2.57
CA GLY A 35 3.71 -0.64 -3.72
C GLY A 35 4.61 -0.93 -4.93
N THR A 36 5.94 -0.73 -4.84
CA THR A 36 6.83 -0.86 -6.00
C THR A 36 7.44 -2.24 -6.21
N SER A 37 7.20 -3.17 -5.31
CA SER A 37 7.71 -4.54 -5.40
C SER A 37 6.91 -5.51 -4.53
N GLY A 38 7.11 -6.81 -4.77
CA GLY A 38 6.58 -7.87 -3.92
C GLY A 38 5.08 -7.79 -3.70
N ILE A 39 4.67 -8.05 -2.47
CA ILE A 39 3.25 -8.14 -2.06
C ILE A 39 2.49 -6.86 -2.35
N GLY A 40 3.07 -5.69 -2.07
CA GLY A 40 2.41 -4.41 -2.31
C GLY A 40 2.12 -4.15 -3.79
N LYS A 41 3.05 -4.51 -4.69
CA LYS A 41 2.85 -4.40 -6.14
C LYS A 41 1.74 -5.33 -6.63
N GLU A 42 1.71 -6.58 -6.17
CA GLU A 42 0.66 -7.53 -6.53
C GLU A 42 -0.70 -7.10 -5.98
N ALA A 43 -0.75 -6.62 -4.74
CA ALA A 43 -1.97 -6.07 -4.16
C ALA A 43 -2.50 -4.89 -5.01
N ALA A 44 -1.62 -3.95 -5.40
CA ALA A 44 -2.00 -2.84 -6.26
C ALA A 44 -2.58 -3.31 -7.59
N ARG A 45 -1.96 -4.34 -8.21
CA ARG A 45 -2.42 -4.93 -9.46
C ARG A 45 -3.84 -5.48 -9.33
N GLU A 46 -4.07 -6.33 -8.34
CA GLU A 46 -5.34 -7.03 -8.20
C GLU A 46 -6.48 -6.10 -7.77
N LEU A 47 -6.21 -5.14 -6.88
CA LEU A 47 -7.19 -4.14 -6.48
C LEU A 47 -7.58 -3.24 -7.67
N ALA A 48 -6.61 -2.78 -8.46
CA ALA A 48 -6.88 -1.97 -9.64
C ALA A 48 -7.63 -2.75 -10.73
N ARG A 49 -7.33 -4.04 -10.91
CA ARG A 49 -8.10 -4.93 -11.79
C ARG A 49 -9.55 -5.09 -11.34
N ALA A 50 -9.78 -5.10 -10.03
CA ALA A 50 -11.12 -5.14 -9.45
C ALA A 50 -11.87 -3.79 -9.53
N GLY A 51 -11.26 -2.76 -10.10
CA GLY A 51 -11.87 -1.45 -10.37
C GLY A 51 -11.49 -0.34 -9.41
N ALA A 52 -10.68 -0.62 -8.37
CA ALA A 52 -10.24 0.39 -7.43
C ALA A 52 -9.33 1.46 -8.05
N GLU A 53 -9.40 2.67 -7.52
CA GLU A 53 -8.37 3.69 -7.69
C GLU A 53 -7.26 3.42 -6.65
N VAL A 54 -6.04 3.16 -7.11
CA VAL A 54 -4.95 2.74 -6.22
C VAL A 54 -3.80 3.75 -6.29
N THR A 55 -3.41 4.29 -5.16
CA THR A 55 -2.19 5.08 -5.03
C THR A 55 -1.12 4.20 -4.36
N ILE A 56 -0.01 3.99 -5.04
CA ILE A 56 1.17 3.33 -4.47
C ILE A 56 2.19 4.37 -4.02
N THR A 57 2.87 4.11 -2.91
CA THR A 57 3.98 4.97 -2.52
C THR A 57 5.33 4.41 -2.99
N ALA A 58 6.22 5.31 -3.35
CA ALA A 58 7.58 5.01 -3.77
C ALA A 58 8.57 6.03 -3.21
N ARG A 59 9.77 5.61 -2.83
CA ARG A 59 10.85 6.52 -2.46
C ARG A 59 11.37 7.33 -3.65
N SER A 60 11.32 6.75 -4.83
CA SER A 60 11.64 7.38 -6.11
C SER A 60 10.41 7.40 -7.01
N ILE A 61 10.01 8.57 -7.45
CA ILE A 61 8.90 8.74 -8.41
C ILE A 61 9.18 7.95 -9.70
N GLU A 62 10.40 8.00 -10.21
CA GLU A 62 10.79 7.26 -11.42
C GLU A 62 10.56 5.76 -11.28
N LYS A 63 10.88 5.19 -10.12
CA LYS A 63 10.62 3.77 -9.84
C LYS A 63 9.12 3.50 -9.75
N GLY A 64 8.38 4.37 -9.11
CA GLY A 64 6.92 4.28 -9.02
C GLY A 64 6.27 4.33 -10.40
N GLU A 65 6.67 5.26 -11.24
CA GLU A 65 6.17 5.41 -12.61
C GLU A 65 6.50 4.20 -13.49
N ARG A 66 7.69 3.62 -13.34
CA ARG A 66 8.02 2.36 -14.04
C ARG A 66 7.06 1.25 -13.64
N VAL A 67 6.79 1.09 -12.35
CA VAL A 67 5.84 0.08 -11.86
C VAL A 67 4.43 0.36 -12.36
N ARG A 68 3.97 1.61 -12.32
CA ARG A 68 2.68 1.99 -12.89
C ARG A 68 2.57 1.58 -14.36
N ASN A 69 3.59 1.87 -15.15
CA ASN A 69 3.64 1.49 -16.57
C ASN A 69 3.66 -0.03 -16.77
N GLU A 70 4.42 -0.76 -15.95
CA GLU A 70 4.43 -2.23 -15.97
C GLU A 70 3.06 -2.85 -15.66
N LEU A 71 2.32 -2.24 -14.72
CA LEU A 71 0.98 -2.69 -14.38
C LEU A 71 0.00 -2.45 -15.53
N SER A 72 0.24 -1.44 -16.36
CA SER A 72 -0.59 -1.06 -17.52
C SER A 72 -2.07 -0.89 -17.15
N ILE A 73 -2.33 -0.29 -15.98
CA ILE A 73 -3.68 -0.04 -15.46
C ILE A 73 -3.78 1.44 -15.12
N ASP A 74 -4.68 2.16 -15.79
CA ASP A 74 -4.82 3.62 -15.68
C ASP A 74 -5.23 4.12 -14.28
N ARG A 75 -5.73 3.23 -13.42
CA ARG A 75 -6.20 3.56 -12.06
C ARG A 75 -5.10 3.49 -11.00
N VAL A 76 -3.84 3.40 -11.40
CA VAL A 76 -2.71 3.36 -10.45
C VAL A 76 -1.95 4.68 -10.51
N ASP A 77 -1.92 5.39 -9.39
CA ASP A 77 -1.15 6.62 -9.18
C ASP A 77 0.06 6.38 -8.29
N VAL A 78 1.01 7.30 -8.34
CA VAL A 78 2.25 7.24 -7.56
C VAL A 78 2.37 8.45 -6.65
N LEU A 79 2.67 8.20 -5.37
CA LEU A 79 2.96 9.22 -4.36
C LEU A 79 4.38 9.03 -3.83
N ALA A 80 5.17 10.09 -3.81
CA ALA A 80 6.50 10.06 -3.21
C ALA A 80 6.41 9.92 -1.68
N LEU A 81 7.07 8.92 -1.14
CA LEU A 81 7.15 8.68 0.30
C LEU A 81 8.43 7.92 0.66
N ASP A 82 9.24 8.52 1.53
CA ASP A 82 10.33 7.85 2.22
C ASP A 82 9.99 7.75 3.71
N LEU A 83 9.77 6.54 4.19
CA LEU A 83 9.47 6.28 5.61
C LEU A 83 10.68 6.49 6.53
N ALA A 84 11.90 6.57 5.96
CA ALA A 84 13.11 6.90 6.70
C ALA A 84 13.27 8.43 6.94
N ASP A 85 12.30 9.23 6.54
CA ASP A 85 12.27 10.69 6.72
C ASP A 85 10.84 11.13 7.11
N LEU A 86 10.67 11.57 8.35
CA LEU A 86 9.36 12.03 8.85
C LEU A 86 8.86 13.29 8.13
N GLN A 87 9.73 14.10 7.56
CA GLN A 87 9.30 15.24 6.73
C GLN A 87 8.65 14.74 5.42
N SER A 88 9.22 13.69 4.82
CA SER A 88 8.62 13.03 3.66
C SER A 88 7.23 12.49 3.98
N VAL A 89 7.07 11.84 5.15
CA VAL A 89 5.77 11.35 5.61
C VAL A 89 4.74 12.47 5.74
N ARG A 90 5.11 13.59 6.40
CA ARG A 90 4.23 14.74 6.55
C ARG A 90 3.86 15.37 5.21
N LYS A 91 4.82 15.46 4.28
CA LYS A 91 4.59 15.96 2.93
C LYS A 91 3.59 15.07 2.19
N ALA A 92 3.85 13.76 2.14
CA ALA A 92 2.95 12.80 1.51
C ALA A 92 1.53 12.87 2.08
N ALA A 93 1.39 12.96 3.40
CA ALA A 93 0.09 13.09 4.04
C ALA A 93 -0.70 14.35 3.61
N ARG A 94 -0.01 15.45 3.30
CA ARG A 94 -0.65 16.68 2.76
C ARG A 94 -0.99 16.56 1.28
N GLU A 95 -0.25 15.76 0.54
CA GLU A 95 -0.47 15.54 -0.91
C GLU A 95 -1.58 14.53 -1.19
N VAL A 96 -2.00 13.78 -0.19
CA VAL A 96 -3.17 12.91 -0.30
C VAL A 96 -4.41 13.79 -0.39
N VAL A 97 -4.87 14.06 -1.60
CA VAL A 97 -5.90 15.06 -1.92
C VAL A 97 -7.32 14.51 -1.83
N ALA A 98 -7.47 13.21 -1.79
CA ALA A 98 -8.76 12.54 -1.84
C ALA A 98 -9.02 11.73 -0.57
N ASP A 99 -10.29 11.59 -0.23
CA ASP A 99 -10.71 10.65 0.80
C ASP A 99 -10.25 9.25 0.45
N ILE A 100 -9.57 8.59 1.37
CA ILE A 100 -9.10 7.21 1.22
C ILE A 100 -10.10 6.30 1.91
N ASP A 101 -10.60 5.29 1.20
CA ASP A 101 -11.45 4.25 1.79
C ASP A 101 -10.62 3.23 2.56
N VAL A 102 -9.43 2.88 2.04
CA VAL A 102 -8.56 1.85 2.63
C VAL A 102 -7.09 2.28 2.58
N LEU A 103 -6.43 2.23 3.73
CA LEU A 103 -4.99 2.42 3.87
C LEU A 103 -4.33 1.07 4.16
N ILE A 104 -3.42 0.63 3.28
CA ILE A 104 -2.64 -0.60 3.45
C ILE A 104 -1.20 -0.23 3.83
N LEU A 105 -0.87 -0.42 5.09
CA LEU A 105 0.47 -0.20 5.63
C LEU A 105 1.32 -1.44 5.36
N ASN A 106 1.83 -1.56 4.13
CA ASN A 106 2.57 -2.73 3.65
C ASN A 106 4.09 -2.52 3.67
N ALA A 107 4.57 -1.29 3.51
CA ALA A 107 6.00 -1.01 3.48
C ALA A 107 6.69 -1.51 4.76
N GLY A 108 7.85 -2.12 4.59
CA GLY A 108 8.66 -2.60 5.71
C GLY A 108 10.02 -3.10 5.23
N VAL A 109 10.96 -3.14 6.14
CA VAL A 109 12.29 -3.73 5.95
C VAL A 109 12.55 -4.73 7.07
N MET A 110 13.35 -5.75 6.79
CA MET A 110 13.71 -6.77 7.77
C MET A 110 15.14 -7.26 7.52
N ALA A 111 15.84 -7.59 8.60
CA ALA A 111 17.20 -8.12 8.56
C ALA A 111 18.18 -7.21 7.80
N VAL A 112 18.04 -5.91 7.96
CA VAL A 112 18.97 -4.92 7.41
C VAL A 112 20.05 -4.57 8.45
N PRO A 113 21.26 -4.14 8.02
CA PRO A 113 22.27 -3.62 8.94
C PRO A 113 21.72 -2.43 9.74
N PHE A 114 22.21 -2.27 10.99
CA PHE A 114 21.86 -1.12 11.79
C PHE A 114 22.13 0.17 11.01
N THR A 115 21.09 0.97 10.85
CA THR A 115 21.14 2.24 10.12
C THR A 115 20.14 3.19 10.77
N LYS A 116 20.51 4.46 10.89
CA LYS A 116 19.61 5.50 11.39
C LYS A 116 18.87 6.20 10.25
N THR A 117 17.65 6.59 10.55
CA THR A 117 16.84 7.44 9.67
C THR A 117 17.31 8.89 9.69
N ALA A 118 16.75 9.75 8.83
CA ALA A 118 17.00 11.18 8.85
C ALA A 118 16.66 11.84 10.20
N ASP A 119 15.76 11.25 10.96
CA ASP A 119 15.28 11.73 12.27
C ASP A 119 15.99 11.03 13.45
N ASP A 120 17.10 10.34 13.19
CA ASP A 120 17.95 9.66 14.19
C ASP A 120 17.29 8.44 14.88
N PHE A 121 16.24 7.87 14.29
CA PHE A 121 15.64 6.61 14.70
C PHE A 121 16.32 5.42 14.02
N GLU A 122 16.31 4.27 14.67
CA GLU A 122 16.71 3.01 14.03
C GLU A 122 15.74 2.68 12.88
N LEU A 123 16.30 2.25 11.72
CA LEU A 123 15.53 2.10 10.49
C LEU A 123 14.49 0.99 10.55
N GLN A 124 14.78 -0.11 11.23
CA GLN A 124 13.90 -1.24 11.37
C GLN A 124 12.97 -1.09 12.55
#